data_1f0faca26825868296cec9a18599f42a
#
_entry.id   1f0faca26825868296cec9a18599f42a
#
_cell.length_a   1.000
_cell.length_b   1.000
_cell.length_c   1.000
_cell.angle_alpha   90.00
_cell.angle_beta   90.00
_cell.angle_gamma   90.00
#
_symmetry.space_group_name_H-M   'P 1'
#
loop_
_entity.id
_entity.type
_entity.pdbx_description
1 polymer ?
#
loop_
_entity_poly.entity_id
_entity_poly.type
_entity_poly.pdbx_seq_one_letter_code
_entity_poly.pdbx_strand_id
1 'polypeptide(L)'
;MIPDECADGVEDSLVIVRQCLWVIVVSCLVTSCLGSFADHIPLAPTTVAELRRQVPVYSESDVHTRAYVLLQPLSAISCQNKFWDPAPTQEDATDQLRAKAARLGGNGLVNVGCEAPGMGMTYVSKNCWAWLTCHGTAIQVTR
;
A
#
# COMPACT_ATOMS: atom_id res chain seq x y z
N MET A 1 51.48 50.09 -17.28
CA MET A 1 51.37 49.18 -16.12
C MET A 1 49.91 48.96 -15.89
N ILE A 2 49.41 47.85 -16.37
CA ILE A 2 48.04 47.41 -16.19
C ILE A 2 48.16 46.06 -15.47
N PRO A 3 47.56 45.82 -14.31
CA PRO A 3 47.63 44.52 -13.64
C PRO A 3 46.65 43.56 -14.31
N ASP A 4 47.20 42.38 -14.71
CA ASP A 4 46.46 41.19 -15.06
C ASP A 4 45.89 40.57 -13.74
N GLU A 5 44.60 40.70 -13.54
CA GLU A 5 43.89 40.03 -12.43
C GLU A 5 42.46 39.66 -12.85
N CYS A 6 42.33 38.59 -13.63
CA CYS A 6 41.07 37.93 -13.91
C CYS A 6 41.31 36.54 -14.50
N ALA A 7 41.77 35.58 -13.68
CA ALA A 7 41.85 34.18 -14.13
C ALA A 7 41.72 33.13 -13.01
N ASP A 8 40.91 33.35 -11.98
CA ASP A 8 40.72 32.33 -10.94
C ASP A 8 39.24 32.03 -10.54
N GLY A 9 38.30 32.31 -11.44
CA GLY A 9 36.86 32.15 -11.12
C GLY A 9 36.14 30.93 -11.74
N VAL A 10 36.77 30.13 -12.59
CA VAL A 10 36.05 29.13 -13.42
C VAL A 10 36.15 27.70 -12.86
N GLU A 11 37.16 27.39 -12.09
CA GLU A 11 37.36 26.03 -11.56
C GLU A 11 36.37 25.65 -10.43
N ASP A 12 35.99 26.59 -9.58
CA ASP A 12 35.09 26.35 -8.46
C ASP A 12 33.62 26.06 -8.89
N SER A 13 33.20 26.66 -10.00
CA SER A 13 31.84 26.41 -10.54
C SER A 13 31.63 24.97 -11.02
N LEU A 14 32.65 24.34 -11.58
CA LEU A 14 32.59 22.95 -12.07
C LEU A 14 32.51 21.94 -10.94
N VAL A 15 33.18 22.20 -9.83
CA VAL A 15 33.14 21.33 -8.64
C VAL A 15 31.78 21.38 -7.96
N ILE A 16 31.18 22.57 -7.85
CA ILE A 16 29.86 22.77 -7.25
C ILE A 16 28.76 22.07 -8.08
N VAL A 17 28.80 22.23 -9.41
CA VAL A 17 27.84 21.57 -10.31
C VAL A 17 27.97 20.05 -10.23
N ARG A 18 29.18 19.53 -10.14
CA ARG A 18 29.44 18.08 -10.03
C ARG A 18 28.95 17.50 -8.69
N GLN A 19 29.11 18.24 -7.59
CA GLN A 19 28.58 17.84 -6.29
C GLN A 19 27.07 17.91 -6.23
N CYS A 20 26.42 18.95 -6.80
CA CYS A 20 24.97 19.02 -6.87
C CYS A 20 24.37 17.88 -7.72
N LEU A 21 25.00 17.51 -8.84
CA LEU A 21 24.56 16.40 -9.68
C LEU A 21 24.61 15.05 -8.92
N TRP A 22 25.67 14.82 -8.13
CA TRP A 22 25.79 13.61 -7.30
C TRP A 22 24.71 13.53 -6.23
N VAL A 23 24.39 14.63 -5.56
CA VAL A 23 23.34 14.69 -4.54
C VAL A 23 21.96 14.42 -5.15
N ILE A 24 21.67 14.94 -6.34
CA ILE A 24 20.41 14.72 -7.05
C ILE A 24 20.29 13.25 -7.48
N VAL A 25 21.35 12.66 -8.02
CA VAL A 25 21.34 11.23 -8.45
C VAL A 25 21.16 10.29 -7.27
N VAL A 26 21.84 10.55 -6.14
CA VAL A 26 21.70 9.72 -4.92
C VAL A 26 20.30 9.90 -4.32
N SER A 27 19.74 11.10 -4.34
CA SER A 27 18.38 11.36 -3.84
C SER A 27 17.31 10.66 -4.69
N CYS A 28 17.47 10.61 -6.01
CA CYS A 28 16.55 9.90 -6.91
C CYS A 28 16.63 8.37 -6.75
N LEU A 29 17.79 7.82 -6.41
CA LEU A 29 17.96 6.37 -6.21
C LEU A 29 17.33 5.88 -4.91
N VAL A 30 17.24 6.72 -3.88
CA VAL A 30 16.61 6.37 -2.59
C VAL A 30 15.07 6.43 -2.67
N THR A 31 14.50 7.30 -3.50
CA THR A 31 13.05 7.42 -3.66
C THR A 31 12.44 6.32 -4.52
N SER A 32 13.21 5.60 -5.34
CA SER A 32 12.70 4.55 -6.22
C SER A 32 12.47 3.19 -5.53
N CYS A 33 12.88 3.00 -4.27
CA CYS A 33 12.73 1.74 -3.54
C CYS A 33 11.49 1.63 -2.65
N LEU A 34 10.57 2.61 -2.65
CA LEU A 34 9.37 2.60 -1.81
C LEU A 34 8.10 2.14 -2.56
N GLY A 35 8.24 1.60 -3.76
CA GLY A 35 7.13 1.07 -4.54
C GLY A 35 7.07 -0.45 -4.48
N SER A 36 5.99 -1.00 -3.97
CA SER A 36 5.57 -2.41 -4.07
C SER A 36 6.09 -3.38 -2.99
N PHE A 37 5.99 -3.03 -1.72
CA PHE A 37 6.10 -4.05 -0.67
C PHE A 37 4.73 -4.36 -0.05
N ALA A 38 4.33 -5.61 -0.24
CA ALA A 38 3.36 -6.40 0.53
C ALA A 38 1.88 -6.19 0.17
N ASP A 39 1.43 -6.93 -0.83
CA ASP A 39 0.01 -7.25 -0.96
C ASP A 39 -0.50 -8.09 0.23
N HIS A 40 0.39 -8.76 0.96
CA HIS A 40 0.06 -9.52 2.16
C HIS A 40 0.71 -8.93 3.42
N ILE A 41 -0.13 -8.54 4.39
CA ILE A 41 0.29 -8.04 5.69
C ILE A 41 0.17 -9.18 6.69
N PRO A 42 1.27 -9.67 7.29
CA PRO A 42 1.17 -10.65 8.36
C PRO A 42 0.53 -9.98 9.59
N LEU A 43 -0.68 -10.42 9.94
CA LEU A 43 -1.44 -9.90 11.08
C LEU A 43 -1.35 -10.85 12.25
N ALA A 44 -0.97 -10.35 13.44
CA ALA A 44 -1.08 -11.10 14.68
C ALA A 44 -2.56 -11.23 15.09
N PRO A 45 -2.99 -12.33 15.76
CA PRO A 45 -4.39 -12.53 16.13
C PRO A 45 -4.98 -11.39 16.97
N THR A 46 -4.21 -10.81 17.89
CA THR A 46 -4.63 -9.65 18.69
C THR A 46 -4.86 -8.41 17.84
N THR A 47 -4.03 -8.22 16.81
CA THR A 47 -4.16 -7.10 15.87
C THR A 47 -5.39 -7.27 14.98
N VAL A 48 -5.72 -8.50 14.57
CA VAL A 48 -6.92 -8.80 13.77
C VAL A 48 -8.19 -8.46 14.55
N ALA A 49 -8.31 -8.90 15.80
CA ALA A 49 -9.47 -8.59 16.64
C ALA A 49 -9.65 -7.09 16.85
N GLU A 50 -8.57 -6.35 17.01
CA GLU A 50 -8.60 -4.90 17.14
C GLU A 50 -9.02 -4.22 15.84
N LEU A 51 -8.46 -4.64 14.71
CA LEU A 51 -8.83 -4.12 13.38
C LEU A 51 -10.31 -4.34 13.06
N ARG A 52 -10.89 -5.49 13.43
CA ARG A 52 -12.32 -5.78 13.23
C ARG A 52 -13.22 -4.83 14.00
N ARG A 53 -12.78 -4.38 15.18
CA ARG A 53 -13.49 -3.37 15.99
C ARG A 53 -13.30 -1.96 15.44
N GLN A 54 -12.09 -1.61 15.03
CA GLN A 54 -11.75 -0.26 14.56
C GLN A 54 -12.24 0.02 13.14
N VAL A 55 -12.24 -1.00 12.28
CA VAL A 55 -12.61 -0.89 10.86
C VAL A 55 -13.70 -1.93 10.53
N PRO A 56 -14.94 -1.73 10.98
CA PRO A 56 -16.06 -2.59 10.64
C PRO A 56 -16.36 -2.55 9.13
N VAL A 57 -16.96 -3.63 8.64
CA VAL A 57 -17.58 -3.65 7.31
C VAL A 57 -19.03 -3.20 7.47
N TYR A 58 -19.39 -2.15 6.76
CA TYR A 58 -20.75 -1.62 6.74
C TYR A 58 -21.53 -2.19 5.57
N SER A 59 -22.78 -2.57 5.82
CA SER A 59 -23.73 -2.86 4.76
C SER A 59 -24.19 -1.56 4.07
N GLU A 60 -24.77 -1.68 2.89
CA GLU A 60 -25.30 -0.53 2.18
C GLU A 60 -26.38 0.21 3.02
N SER A 61 -27.22 -0.54 3.72
CA SER A 61 -28.25 0.03 4.62
C SER A 61 -27.63 0.80 5.82
N ASP A 62 -26.53 0.32 6.38
CA ASP A 62 -25.88 0.96 7.53
C ASP A 62 -25.19 2.27 7.13
N VAL A 63 -24.67 2.33 5.91
CA VAL A 63 -23.97 3.50 5.40
C VAL A 63 -24.92 4.66 5.08
N HIS A 64 -26.11 4.37 4.54
CA HIS A 64 -27.10 5.41 4.22
C HIS A 64 -27.56 6.25 5.43
N THR A 65 -27.38 5.73 6.63
CA THR A 65 -27.76 6.43 7.87
C THR A 65 -26.63 7.24 8.49
N ARG A 66 -25.42 7.24 7.91
CA ARG A 66 -24.21 7.86 8.46
C ARG A 66 -23.59 8.83 7.47
N ALA A 67 -23.05 9.93 7.99
CA ALA A 67 -22.19 10.79 7.18
C ALA A 67 -20.78 10.14 7.09
N TYR A 68 -20.27 9.99 5.88
CA TYR A 68 -18.93 9.43 5.64
C TYR A 68 -18.26 10.07 4.43
N VAL A 69 -16.97 9.96 4.37
CA VAL A 69 -16.14 10.35 3.23
C VAL A 69 -15.55 9.09 2.61
N LEU A 70 -15.67 8.94 1.31
CA LEU A 70 -14.98 7.90 0.55
C LEU A 70 -13.49 8.25 0.48
N LEU A 71 -12.63 7.31 0.83
CA LEU A 71 -11.18 7.48 0.74
C LEU A 71 -10.66 6.89 -0.56
N GLN A 72 -10.57 5.57 -0.63
CA GLN A 72 -9.96 4.88 -1.77
C GLN A 72 -10.51 3.48 -1.94
N PRO A 73 -10.71 3.01 -3.20
CA PRO A 73 -10.95 1.60 -3.47
C PRO A 73 -9.69 0.77 -3.14
N LEU A 74 -9.90 -0.39 -2.53
CA LEU A 74 -8.87 -1.30 -2.09
C LEU A 74 -9.09 -2.70 -2.66
N SER A 75 -8.01 -3.44 -2.83
CA SER A 75 -8.05 -4.88 -3.05
C SER A 75 -7.09 -5.58 -2.10
N ALA A 76 -7.41 -6.81 -1.73
CA ALA A 76 -6.56 -7.66 -0.91
C ALA A 76 -6.71 -9.12 -1.31
N ILE A 77 -5.66 -9.89 -1.08
CA ILE A 77 -5.57 -11.30 -1.49
C ILE A 77 -5.27 -12.15 -0.28
N SER A 78 -6.09 -13.19 -0.07
CA SER A 78 -5.73 -14.32 0.79
C SER A 78 -5.02 -15.35 -0.08
N CYS A 79 -3.86 -15.83 0.36
CA CYS A 79 -2.95 -16.64 -0.45
C CYS A 79 -2.56 -17.93 0.29
N GLN A 80 -2.70 -19.04 -0.41
CA GLN A 80 -2.11 -20.33 -0.02
C GLN A 80 -0.80 -20.49 -0.79
N ASN A 81 0.35 -20.43 -0.11
CA ASN A 81 1.65 -20.50 -0.77
C ASN A 81 1.99 -21.92 -1.23
N LYS A 82 1.65 -22.91 -0.43
CA LYS A 82 1.90 -24.33 -0.70
C LYS A 82 0.60 -25.12 -0.55
N PHE A 83 0.48 -26.23 -1.26
CA PHE A 83 -0.75 -27.02 -1.28
C PHE A 83 -1.17 -27.56 0.10
N TRP A 84 -0.25 -27.67 1.05
CA TRP A 84 -0.51 -28.10 2.44
C TRP A 84 -0.74 -26.94 3.42
N ASP A 85 -0.58 -25.68 2.97
CA ASP A 85 -0.96 -24.54 3.78
C ASP A 85 -2.49 -24.41 3.84
N PRO A 86 -3.05 -23.70 4.82
CA PRO A 86 -4.48 -23.44 4.86
C PRO A 86 -4.99 -22.81 3.57
N ALA A 87 -6.18 -23.24 3.14
CA ALA A 87 -6.82 -22.65 1.96
C ALA A 87 -7.11 -21.15 2.15
N PRO A 88 -7.10 -20.35 1.07
CA PRO A 88 -7.41 -18.93 1.16
C PRO A 88 -8.85 -18.73 1.63
N THR A 89 -9.06 -17.74 2.50
CA THR A 89 -10.36 -17.43 3.07
C THR A 89 -10.78 -16.00 2.81
N GLN A 90 -12.10 -15.81 2.69
CA GLN A 90 -12.68 -14.48 2.59
C GLN A 90 -12.40 -13.63 3.82
N GLU A 91 -12.36 -14.26 4.99
CA GLU A 91 -12.10 -13.60 6.26
C GLU A 91 -10.69 -13.01 6.29
N ASP A 92 -9.67 -13.79 5.91
CA ASP A 92 -8.29 -13.30 5.83
C ASP A 92 -8.14 -12.16 4.82
N ALA A 93 -8.69 -12.30 3.60
CA ALA A 93 -8.66 -11.23 2.61
C ALA A 93 -9.37 -9.94 3.10
N THR A 94 -10.49 -10.08 3.82
CA THR A 94 -11.20 -8.93 4.39
C THR A 94 -10.40 -8.28 5.52
N ASP A 95 -9.70 -9.04 6.35
CA ASP A 95 -8.81 -8.50 7.39
C ASP A 95 -7.62 -7.74 6.78
N GLN A 96 -7.10 -8.20 5.65
CA GLN A 96 -6.11 -7.46 4.85
C GLN A 96 -6.68 -6.12 4.34
N LEU A 97 -7.95 -6.09 3.87
CA LEU A 97 -8.63 -4.84 3.49
C LEU A 97 -8.75 -3.89 4.69
N ARG A 98 -9.12 -4.39 5.88
CA ARG A 98 -9.18 -3.58 7.11
C ARG A 98 -7.83 -2.97 7.44
N ALA A 99 -6.75 -3.75 7.36
CA ALA A 99 -5.40 -3.25 7.61
C ALA A 99 -4.99 -2.17 6.61
N LYS A 100 -5.34 -2.33 5.33
CA LYS A 100 -5.10 -1.31 4.31
C LYS A 100 -5.93 -0.05 4.56
N ALA A 101 -7.21 -0.17 4.92
CA ALA A 101 -8.08 0.95 5.25
C ALA A 101 -7.57 1.75 6.46
N ALA A 102 -7.15 1.06 7.53
CA ALA A 102 -6.59 1.69 8.72
C ALA A 102 -5.32 2.51 8.40
N ARG A 103 -4.45 2.01 7.50
CA ARG A 103 -3.24 2.75 7.05
C ARG A 103 -3.58 4.04 6.31
N LEU A 104 -4.73 4.10 5.65
CA LEU A 104 -5.24 5.30 4.98
C LEU A 104 -6.00 6.25 5.92
N GLY A 105 -6.07 5.92 7.22
CA GLY A 105 -6.86 6.67 8.20
C GLY A 105 -8.36 6.39 8.13
N GLY A 106 -8.76 5.34 7.39
CA GLY A 106 -10.13 4.88 7.33
C GLY A 106 -10.57 4.16 8.61
N ASN A 107 -11.84 4.33 8.97
CA ASN A 107 -12.47 3.66 10.12
C ASN A 107 -13.66 2.81 9.72
N GLY A 108 -13.75 2.43 8.42
CA GLY A 108 -14.76 1.53 7.91
C GLY A 108 -14.47 1.06 6.48
N LEU A 109 -15.15 0.00 6.09
CA LEU A 109 -15.17 -0.55 4.73
C LEU A 109 -16.60 -0.64 4.23
N VAL A 110 -16.80 -0.37 2.95
CA VAL A 110 -18.08 -0.54 2.24
C VAL A 110 -17.85 -1.29 0.94
N ASN A 111 -18.93 -1.83 0.36
CA ASN A 111 -18.93 -2.52 -0.92
C ASN A 111 -17.88 -3.65 -0.95
N VAL A 112 -17.77 -4.41 0.15
CA VAL A 112 -16.85 -5.53 0.21
C VAL A 112 -17.43 -6.71 -0.55
N GLY A 113 -16.70 -7.15 -1.56
CA GLY A 113 -17.03 -8.34 -2.37
C GLY A 113 -15.76 -9.15 -2.63
N CYS A 114 -15.91 -10.46 -2.78
CA CYS A 114 -14.80 -11.36 -3.05
C CYS A 114 -15.07 -12.15 -4.33
N GLU A 115 -14.04 -12.33 -5.12
CA GLU A 115 -14.07 -13.16 -6.32
C GLU A 115 -13.91 -14.63 -5.95
N ALA A 116 -14.39 -15.52 -6.83
CA ALA A 116 -14.21 -16.94 -6.65
C ALA A 116 -12.72 -17.30 -6.53
N PRO A 117 -12.38 -18.30 -5.69
CA PRO A 117 -10.98 -18.72 -5.55
C PRO A 117 -10.38 -19.13 -6.88
N GLY A 118 -9.21 -18.61 -7.17
CA GLY A 118 -8.38 -19.01 -8.30
C GLY A 118 -7.37 -20.08 -7.89
N MET A 119 -6.97 -20.93 -8.82
CA MET A 119 -5.90 -21.91 -8.66
C MET A 119 -4.92 -21.85 -9.82
N GLY A 120 -3.66 -22.12 -9.52
CA GLY A 120 -2.59 -22.14 -10.51
C GLY A 120 -1.76 -20.85 -10.55
N MET A 121 -0.61 -20.91 -11.22
CA MET A 121 0.26 -19.75 -11.35
C MET A 121 -0.27 -18.77 -12.38
N THR A 122 -1.06 -17.79 -11.96
CA THR A 122 -1.44 -16.65 -12.81
C THR A 122 -0.63 -15.40 -12.42
N TYR A 123 -0.66 -14.41 -13.31
CA TYR A 123 0.08 -13.14 -13.15
C TYR A 123 -0.29 -12.35 -11.88
N VAL A 124 -1.38 -12.68 -11.21
CA VAL A 124 -1.88 -11.92 -10.04
C VAL A 124 -1.04 -12.19 -8.79
N SER A 125 -0.47 -13.39 -8.64
CA SER A 125 0.47 -13.68 -7.55
C SER A 125 1.37 -14.85 -7.91
N LYS A 126 2.62 -14.54 -8.23
CA LYS A 126 3.65 -15.53 -8.62
C LYS A 126 3.97 -16.58 -7.56
N ASN A 127 3.48 -16.40 -6.31
CA ASN A 127 3.83 -17.23 -5.16
C ASN A 127 2.61 -17.89 -4.51
N CYS A 128 1.40 -17.76 -5.05
CA CYS A 128 0.21 -18.40 -4.50
C CYS A 128 -0.15 -19.65 -5.31
N TRP A 129 -0.28 -20.78 -4.62
CA TRP A 129 -0.86 -22.01 -5.17
C TRP A 129 -2.36 -21.85 -5.40
N ALA A 130 -3.06 -21.28 -4.44
CA ALA A 130 -4.44 -20.86 -4.54
C ALA A 130 -4.59 -19.46 -3.93
N TRP A 131 -5.54 -18.67 -4.42
CA TRP A 131 -5.80 -17.33 -3.93
C TRP A 131 -7.27 -16.99 -4.00
N LEU A 132 -7.67 -16.04 -3.16
CA LEU A 132 -8.98 -15.42 -3.18
C LEU A 132 -8.76 -13.90 -3.08
N THR A 133 -9.34 -13.15 -4.00
CA THR A 133 -9.23 -11.70 -4.03
C THR A 133 -10.52 -11.08 -3.51
N CYS A 134 -10.40 -10.14 -2.57
CA CYS A 134 -11.50 -9.30 -2.11
C CYS A 134 -11.24 -7.84 -2.47
N HIS A 135 -12.30 -7.14 -2.79
CA HIS A 135 -12.32 -5.71 -3.09
C HIS A 135 -13.24 -4.99 -2.10
N GLY A 136 -12.99 -3.73 -1.87
CA GLY A 136 -13.83 -2.88 -1.03
C GLY A 136 -13.38 -1.44 -1.12
N THR A 137 -14.13 -0.53 -0.51
CA THR A 137 -13.78 0.88 -0.46
C THR A 137 -13.57 1.30 0.99
N ALA A 138 -12.40 1.90 1.28
CA ALA A 138 -12.15 2.51 2.57
C ALA A 138 -12.99 3.78 2.73
N ILE A 139 -13.57 3.95 3.90
CA ILE A 139 -14.34 5.13 4.27
C ILE A 139 -13.87 5.69 5.60
N GLN A 140 -14.12 6.98 5.79
CA GLN A 140 -14.03 7.64 7.08
C GLN A 140 -15.42 8.10 7.50
N VAL A 141 -16.01 7.40 8.47
CA VAL A 141 -17.28 7.77 9.08
C VAL A 141 -17.03 8.95 10.01
N THR A 142 -17.72 10.05 9.79
CA THR A 142 -17.70 11.23 10.67
C THR A 142 -18.69 11.02 11.82
N ARG A 143 -18.23 11.35 13.02
CA ARG A 143 -19.07 11.31 14.23
C ARG A 143 -19.92 12.54 14.37
#